data_edf2145d73139c3cf45111948868c3ca
#
_entry.id   edf2145d73139c3cf45111948868c3ca
#
_cell.length_a   1.000
_cell.length_b   1.000
_cell.length_c   1.000
_cell.angle_alpha   90.00
_cell.angle_beta   90.00
_cell.angle_gamma   90.00
#
_symmetry.space_group_name_H-M   'P 1'
#
loop_
_entity.id
_entity.type
_entity.pdbx_description
1 polymer ?
#
loop_
_entity_poly.entity_id
_entity_poly.type
_entity_poly.pdbx_seq_one_letter_code
_entity_poly.pdbx_strand_id
1 'polypeptide(L)'
;MNYKVLKKKINDIVNERGDNKTPDEPSPINREHLAKSPAEIEFFLFLMHELKKTSDFFASSEELFKIRRVRLMEGLRMLHEKNKRHDKNTWTRLLMACVRFYKDVLLLENYAIMHFCGFSKILKKHDKMTGFNTRDAFMRNVMRTQNFVEYPCVLEMLRESEKMFEDIQGMER
;
A
#
# COMPACT_ATOMS: atom_id res chain seq x y z
N MET A 1 1.34 -2.10 -8.23
CA MET A 1 0.19 -2.55 -9.04
C MET A 1 0.39 -2.22 -10.51
N ASN A 2 0.22 -3.20 -11.38
CA ASN A 2 0.32 -2.99 -12.83
C ASN A 2 -1.01 -2.48 -13.42
N TYR A 3 -1.24 -1.18 -13.26
CA TYR A 3 -2.47 -0.50 -13.68
C TYR A 3 -2.72 -0.58 -15.20
N LYS A 4 -1.64 -0.57 -16.02
CA LYS A 4 -1.77 -0.64 -17.49
C LYS A 4 -2.35 -1.98 -17.93
N VAL A 5 -1.88 -3.08 -17.35
CA VAL A 5 -2.40 -4.42 -17.67
C VAL A 5 -3.84 -4.58 -17.25
N LEU A 6 -4.20 -4.16 -16.02
CA LEU A 6 -5.60 -4.17 -15.56
C LEU A 6 -6.52 -3.37 -16.47
N LYS A 7 -6.06 -2.20 -16.92
CA LYS A 7 -6.81 -1.36 -17.86
C LYS A 7 -7.01 -2.03 -19.23
N LYS A 8 -6.00 -2.77 -19.73
CA LYS A 8 -6.13 -3.56 -20.96
C LYS A 8 -7.17 -4.67 -20.79
N LYS A 9 -7.13 -5.43 -19.70
CA LYS A 9 -8.10 -6.47 -19.41
C LYS A 9 -9.55 -5.95 -19.33
N ILE A 10 -9.79 -4.75 -18.81
CA ILE A 10 -11.11 -4.13 -18.86
C ILE A 10 -11.57 -3.87 -20.30
N ASN A 11 -10.65 -3.43 -21.18
CA ASN A 11 -11.00 -3.24 -22.58
C ASN A 11 -11.30 -4.59 -23.29
N ASP A 12 -10.56 -5.64 -22.93
CA ASP A 12 -10.80 -7.00 -23.47
C ASP A 12 -12.21 -7.49 -23.07
N ILE A 13 -12.64 -7.26 -21.83
CA ILE A 13 -14.02 -7.55 -21.36
C ILE A 13 -15.07 -6.81 -22.20
N VAL A 14 -14.83 -5.52 -22.46
CA VAL A 14 -15.76 -4.70 -23.25
C VAL A 14 -15.86 -5.20 -24.68
N ASN A 15 -14.73 -5.57 -25.29
CA ASN A 15 -14.68 -6.08 -26.66
C ASN A 15 -15.41 -7.42 -26.79
N GLU A 16 -15.21 -8.36 -25.86
CA GLU A 16 -15.96 -9.64 -25.84
C GLU A 16 -17.48 -9.43 -25.75
N ARG A 17 -17.92 -8.35 -25.09
CA ARG A 17 -19.35 -8.02 -24.98
C ARG A 17 -19.89 -7.31 -26.21
N GLY A 18 -19.04 -6.51 -26.89
CA GLY A 18 -19.42 -5.77 -28.10
C GLY A 18 -19.81 -6.68 -29.27
N ASP A 19 -19.21 -7.87 -29.34
CA ASP A 19 -19.55 -8.86 -30.37
C ASP A 19 -20.91 -9.55 -30.15
N ASN A 20 -21.57 -9.33 -28.99
CA ASN A 20 -22.80 -10.02 -28.58
C ASN A 20 -24.01 -9.10 -28.27
N LYS A 21 -23.98 -7.80 -28.59
CA LYS A 21 -25.11 -6.89 -28.25
C LYS A 21 -25.61 -6.06 -29.43
N THR A 22 -26.92 -6.14 -29.64
CA THR A 22 -27.78 -5.08 -30.22
C THR A 22 -27.91 -3.93 -29.20
N PRO A 23 -27.97 -2.63 -29.64
CA PRO A 23 -27.75 -1.44 -28.78
C PRO A 23 -28.88 -1.07 -27.79
N ASP A 24 -29.92 -1.84 -27.58
CA ASP A 24 -31.18 -1.30 -27.05
C ASP A 24 -31.79 -1.96 -25.79
N GLU A 25 -31.01 -2.64 -24.92
CA GLU A 25 -31.61 -3.04 -23.63
C GLU A 25 -30.64 -2.87 -22.44
N PRO A 26 -31.02 -2.10 -21.40
CA PRO A 26 -30.37 -2.17 -20.09
C PRO A 26 -30.82 -3.47 -19.42
N SER A 27 -30.08 -4.55 -19.62
CA SER A 27 -30.37 -5.81 -18.93
C SER A 27 -30.04 -5.70 -17.43
N PRO A 28 -30.90 -6.24 -16.55
CA PRO A 28 -30.61 -6.26 -15.11
C PRO A 28 -29.29 -6.97 -14.85
N ILE A 29 -28.47 -6.34 -14.03
CA ILE A 29 -27.12 -6.79 -13.64
C ILE A 29 -27.25 -8.15 -12.97
N ASN A 30 -27.01 -9.21 -13.72
CA ASN A 30 -27.12 -10.56 -13.19
C ASN A 30 -25.73 -10.99 -12.71
N ARG A 31 -25.53 -11.19 -11.39
CA ARG A 31 -24.29 -11.71 -10.78
C ARG A 31 -23.82 -13.02 -11.42
N GLU A 32 -24.72 -13.79 -12.02
CA GLU A 32 -24.40 -15.02 -12.73
C GLU A 32 -23.59 -14.79 -14.01
N HIS A 33 -23.71 -13.63 -14.65
CA HIS A 33 -22.90 -13.27 -15.83
C HIS A 33 -21.44 -12.95 -15.48
N LEU A 34 -21.17 -12.43 -14.28
CA LEU A 34 -19.82 -12.13 -13.81
C LEU A 34 -18.97 -13.41 -13.71
N ALA A 35 -19.57 -14.51 -13.27
CA ALA A 35 -18.89 -15.80 -13.10
C ALA A 35 -18.75 -16.60 -14.41
N LYS A 36 -19.38 -16.15 -15.50
CA LYS A 36 -19.42 -16.90 -16.78
C LYS A 36 -18.51 -16.32 -17.86
N SER A 37 -18.06 -15.06 -17.75
CA SER A 37 -17.14 -14.46 -18.72
C SER A 37 -15.69 -14.81 -18.40
N PRO A 38 -14.95 -15.49 -19.29
CA PRO A 38 -13.52 -15.79 -19.08
C PRO A 38 -12.68 -14.54 -18.85
N ALA A 39 -12.95 -13.44 -19.57
CA ALA A 39 -12.22 -12.18 -19.42
C ALA A 39 -12.48 -11.51 -18.06
N GLU A 40 -13.70 -11.61 -17.51
CA GLU A 40 -13.99 -11.13 -16.15
C GLU A 40 -13.22 -11.93 -15.10
N ILE A 41 -13.22 -13.25 -15.22
CA ILE A 41 -12.47 -14.13 -14.32
C ILE A 41 -10.96 -13.76 -14.38
N GLU A 42 -10.43 -13.62 -15.58
CA GLU A 42 -9.02 -13.27 -15.78
C GLU A 42 -8.66 -11.89 -15.19
N PHE A 43 -9.56 -10.91 -15.32
CA PHE A 43 -9.38 -9.59 -14.68
C PHE A 43 -9.31 -9.70 -13.16
N PHE A 44 -10.26 -10.40 -12.52
CA PHE A 44 -10.27 -10.54 -11.07
C PHE A 44 -9.13 -11.40 -10.55
N LEU A 45 -8.72 -12.45 -11.23
CA LEU A 45 -7.54 -13.24 -10.87
C LEU A 45 -6.27 -12.39 -10.90
N PHE A 46 -6.11 -11.58 -11.96
CA PHE A 46 -4.97 -10.68 -12.04
C PHE A 46 -5.02 -9.57 -10.98
N LEU A 47 -6.21 -9.02 -10.70
CA LEU A 47 -6.43 -8.05 -9.63
C LEU A 47 -6.03 -8.62 -8.27
N MET A 48 -6.45 -9.84 -7.95
CA MET A 48 -6.09 -10.55 -6.72
C MET A 48 -4.59 -10.84 -6.63
N HIS A 49 -3.96 -11.20 -7.75
CA HIS A 49 -2.50 -11.37 -7.81
C HIS A 49 -1.77 -10.07 -7.49
N GLU A 50 -2.19 -8.95 -8.08
CA GLU A 50 -1.60 -7.64 -7.80
C GLU A 50 -1.86 -7.19 -6.34
N LEU A 51 -3.02 -7.52 -5.78
CA LEU A 51 -3.35 -7.26 -4.39
C LEU A 51 -2.42 -8.04 -3.44
N LYS A 52 -2.27 -9.34 -3.69
CA LYS A 52 -1.34 -10.19 -2.91
C LYS A 52 0.09 -9.66 -2.97
N LYS A 53 0.58 -9.34 -4.15
CA LYS A 53 1.93 -8.76 -4.34
C LYS A 53 2.11 -7.47 -3.54
N THR A 54 1.09 -6.60 -3.52
CA THR A 54 1.11 -5.34 -2.77
C THR A 54 1.16 -5.60 -1.26
N SER A 55 0.34 -6.54 -0.78
CA SER A 55 0.26 -6.93 0.63
C SER A 55 1.55 -7.59 1.13
N ASP A 56 2.13 -8.49 0.33
CA ASP A 56 3.38 -9.18 0.65
C ASP A 56 4.56 -8.19 0.74
N PHE A 57 4.64 -7.24 -0.20
CA PHE A 57 5.66 -6.19 -0.16
C PHE A 57 5.53 -5.30 1.07
N PHE A 58 4.30 -4.89 1.40
CA PHE A 58 4.04 -4.06 2.57
C PHE A 58 4.44 -4.77 3.86
N ALA A 59 4.02 -6.04 4.04
CA ALA A 59 4.37 -6.85 5.20
C ALA A 59 5.88 -7.00 5.36
N SER A 60 6.59 -7.35 4.28
CA SER A 60 8.05 -7.51 4.30
C SER A 60 8.77 -6.21 4.64
N SER A 61 8.29 -5.08 4.13
CA SER A 61 8.86 -3.76 4.43
C SER A 61 8.60 -3.34 5.87
N GLU A 62 7.39 -3.59 6.39
CA GLU A 62 7.04 -3.31 7.79
C GLU A 62 7.94 -4.08 8.76
N GLU A 63 8.17 -5.39 8.53
CA GLU A 63 9.06 -6.20 9.35
C GLU A 63 10.52 -5.69 9.31
N LEU A 64 11.01 -5.33 8.13
CA LEU A 64 12.34 -4.73 8.00
C LEU A 64 12.45 -3.43 8.80
N PHE A 65 11.43 -2.60 8.78
CA PHE A 65 11.42 -1.33 9.50
C PHE A 65 11.31 -1.51 11.01
N LYS A 66 10.57 -2.50 11.49
CA LYS A 66 10.57 -2.89 12.91
C LYS A 66 11.99 -3.22 13.41
N ILE A 67 12.74 -4.00 12.64
CA ILE A 67 14.13 -4.33 12.97
C ILE A 67 15.01 -3.08 12.98
N ARG A 68 14.89 -2.20 11.98
CA ARG A 68 15.65 -0.94 11.91
C ARG A 68 15.33 -0.01 13.08
N ARG A 69 14.03 0.09 13.46
CA ARG A 69 13.56 0.85 14.62
C ARG A 69 14.29 0.42 15.90
N VAL A 70 14.29 -0.88 16.19
CA VAL A 70 14.96 -1.42 17.38
C VAL A 70 16.47 -1.04 17.42
N ARG A 71 17.15 -1.15 16.28
CA ARG A 71 18.58 -0.76 16.17
C ARG A 71 18.82 0.73 16.41
N LEU A 72 17.90 1.59 15.92
CA LEU A 72 17.99 3.04 16.14
C LEU A 72 17.76 3.39 17.60
N MET A 73 16.75 2.79 18.23
CA MET A 73 16.49 2.98 19.68
C MET A 73 17.66 2.53 20.53
N GLU A 74 18.28 1.40 20.21
CA GLU A 74 19.50 0.93 20.90
C GLU A 74 20.66 1.90 20.71
N GLY A 75 20.88 2.42 19.50
CA GLY A 75 21.87 3.44 19.22
C GLY A 75 21.66 4.72 20.05
N LEU A 76 20.41 5.17 20.19
CA LEU A 76 20.04 6.29 21.04
C LEU A 76 20.34 6.00 22.53
N ARG A 77 19.94 4.83 23.02
CA ARG A 77 20.21 4.41 24.40
C ARG A 77 21.71 4.44 24.70
N MET A 78 22.53 3.87 23.82
CA MET A 78 23.97 3.88 23.95
C MET A 78 24.57 5.31 23.94
N LEU A 79 23.95 6.20 23.16
CA LEU A 79 24.34 7.60 23.12
C LEU A 79 24.05 8.30 24.46
N HIS A 80 22.93 8.06 25.09
CA HIS A 80 22.56 8.60 26.41
C HIS A 80 23.45 8.08 27.53
N GLU A 81 23.79 6.79 27.53
CA GLU A 81 24.60 6.18 28.60
C GLU A 81 26.06 6.64 28.61
N LYS A 82 26.63 6.95 27.45
CA LYS A 82 28.04 7.36 27.30
C LYS A 82 28.31 8.85 27.62
N ASN A 83 27.51 9.48 28.37
CA ASN A 83 27.32 10.87 28.74
C ASN A 83 28.56 11.71 29.04
N LYS A 84 29.59 11.83 28.18
CA LYS A 84 30.62 12.91 28.26
C LYS A 84 31.67 12.96 27.13
N ARG A 85 31.76 11.98 26.24
CA ARG A 85 32.72 12.03 25.12
C ARG A 85 32.07 11.44 23.85
N HIS A 86 31.04 12.12 23.36
CA HIS A 86 30.53 11.72 22.06
C HIS A 86 31.42 12.27 20.96
N ASP A 87 31.97 11.34 20.17
CA ASP A 87 32.51 11.70 18.88
C ASP A 87 31.38 12.33 18.06
N LYS A 88 31.54 13.61 17.68
CA LYS A 88 30.62 14.37 16.84
C LYS A 88 30.18 13.55 15.60
N ASN A 89 31.04 12.68 15.12
CA ASN A 89 30.80 11.81 14.00
C ASN A 89 29.73 10.74 14.32
N THR A 90 29.76 10.12 15.50
CA THR A 90 28.76 9.12 15.93
C THR A 90 27.38 9.75 16.07
N TRP A 91 27.30 10.94 16.65
CA TRP A 91 26.06 11.69 16.77
C TRP A 91 25.46 12.01 15.38
N THR A 92 26.26 12.59 14.47
CA THR A 92 25.83 12.93 13.12
C THR A 92 25.35 11.70 12.34
N ARG A 93 26.05 10.57 12.48
CA ARG A 93 25.65 9.30 11.82
C ARG A 93 24.32 8.79 12.34
N LEU A 94 24.05 8.86 13.64
CA LEU A 94 22.77 8.44 14.21
C LEU A 94 21.64 9.36 13.75
N LEU A 95 21.85 10.68 13.78
CA LEU A 95 20.89 11.66 13.29
C LEU A 95 20.51 11.38 11.82
N MET A 96 21.50 11.17 10.97
CA MET A 96 21.27 10.86 9.56
C MET A 96 20.54 9.52 9.37
N ALA A 97 20.80 8.53 10.23
CA ALA A 97 20.11 7.25 10.20
C ALA A 97 18.64 7.40 10.59
N CYS A 98 18.31 8.22 11.60
CA CYS A 98 16.92 8.53 11.98
C CYS A 98 16.19 9.26 10.86
N VAL A 99 16.79 10.27 10.23
CA VAL A 99 16.19 10.99 9.10
C VAL A 99 15.90 10.05 7.91
N ARG A 100 16.83 9.15 7.58
CA ARG A 100 16.63 8.15 6.53
C ARG A 100 15.49 7.18 6.89
N PHE A 101 15.45 6.74 8.14
CA PHE A 101 14.41 5.85 8.62
C PHE A 101 13.04 6.50 8.51
N TYR A 102 12.87 7.74 8.99
CA TYR A 102 11.64 8.50 8.85
C TYR A 102 11.16 8.59 7.39
N LYS A 103 12.08 8.95 6.47
CA LYS A 103 11.76 9.02 5.03
C LYS A 103 11.29 7.68 4.46
N ASP A 104 11.95 6.58 4.83
CA ASP A 104 11.62 5.25 4.32
C ASP A 104 10.26 4.79 4.84
N VAL A 105 9.94 5.07 6.12
CA VAL A 105 8.63 4.76 6.72
C VAL A 105 7.52 5.61 6.07
N LEU A 106 7.77 6.89 5.83
CA LEU A 106 6.86 7.78 5.12
C LEU A 106 6.59 7.31 3.68
N LEU A 107 7.61 6.79 3.00
CA LEU A 107 7.43 6.20 1.66
C LEU A 107 6.58 4.93 1.70
N LEU A 108 6.67 4.12 2.76
CA LEU A 108 5.81 2.95 2.94
C LEU A 108 4.35 3.35 3.18
N GLU A 109 4.10 4.41 3.95
CA GLU A 109 2.75 4.97 4.12
C GLU A 109 2.19 5.45 2.77
N ASN A 110 2.96 6.23 2.02
CA ASN A 110 2.57 6.68 0.68
C ASN A 110 2.30 5.51 -0.27
N TYR A 111 3.10 4.45 -0.20
CA TYR A 111 2.86 3.22 -0.96
C TYR A 111 1.49 2.63 -0.66
N ALA A 112 1.12 2.52 0.62
CA ALA A 112 -0.19 2.02 1.06
C ALA A 112 -1.34 2.86 0.48
N ILE A 113 -1.29 4.17 0.66
CA ILE A 113 -2.31 5.11 0.18
C ILE A 113 -2.44 5.05 -1.35
N MET A 114 -1.33 5.07 -2.07
CA MET A 114 -1.34 5.04 -3.53
C MET A 114 -1.94 3.74 -4.08
N HIS A 115 -1.62 2.59 -3.46
CA HIS A 115 -2.17 1.31 -3.88
C HIS A 115 -3.66 1.19 -3.56
N PHE A 116 -4.09 1.59 -2.36
CA PHE A 116 -5.50 1.65 -2.00
C PHE A 116 -6.31 2.49 -3.00
N CYS A 117 -5.84 3.69 -3.30
CA CYS A 117 -6.45 4.56 -4.30
C CYS A 117 -6.43 3.94 -5.71
N GLY A 118 -5.35 3.26 -6.07
CA GLY A 118 -5.20 2.59 -7.37
C GLY A 118 -6.21 1.46 -7.56
N PHE A 119 -6.39 0.59 -6.57
CA PHE A 119 -7.39 -0.48 -6.59
C PHE A 119 -8.81 0.10 -6.67
N SER A 120 -9.12 1.11 -5.89
CA SER A 120 -10.42 1.80 -5.95
C SER A 120 -10.70 2.40 -7.33
N LYS A 121 -9.69 3.04 -7.95
CA LYS A 121 -9.82 3.65 -9.28
C LYS A 121 -10.00 2.64 -10.39
N ILE A 122 -9.27 1.52 -10.36
CA ILE A 122 -9.39 0.48 -11.40
C ILE A 122 -10.75 -0.21 -11.34
N LEU A 123 -11.24 -0.51 -10.13
CA LEU A 123 -12.58 -1.07 -9.92
C LEU A 123 -13.68 -0.10 -10.36
N LYS A 124 -13.55 1.19 -10.04
CA LYS A 124 -14.48 2.22 -10.55
C LYS A 124 -14.50 2.26 -12.08
N LYS A 125 -13.32 2.11 -12.71
CA LYS A 125 -13.24 2.05 -14.17
C LYS A 125 -13.89 0.79 -14.72
N HIS A 126 -13.65 -0.37 -14.11
CA HIS A 126 -14.28 -1.63 -14.44
C HIS A 126 -15.81 -1.50 -14.41
N ASP A 127 -16.37 -1.03 -13.29
CA ASP A 127 -17.82 -0.87 -13.12
C ASP A 127 -18.43 0.10 -14.16
N LYS A 128 -17.73 1.22 -14.44
CA LYS A 128 -18.18 2.17 -15.46
C LYS A 128 -18.21 1.56 -16.86
N MET A 129 -17.26 0.72 -17.21
CA MET A 129 -17.12 0.15 -18.55
C MET A 129 -17.98 -1.09 -18.75
N THR A 130 -18.24 -1.84 -17.70
CA THR A 130 -18.97 -3.11 -17.74
C THR A 130 -20.43 -3.00 -17.30
N GLY A 131 -20.81 -1.90 -16.62
CA GLY A 131 -22.14 -1.73 -16.03
C GLY A 131 -22.34 -2.51 -14.74
N PHE A 132 -21.30 -3.19 -14.20
CA PHE A 132 -21.38 -3.86 -12.90
C PHE A 132 -21.19 -2.89 -11.74
N ASN A 133 -21.47 -3.35 -10.52
CA ASN A 133 -21.22 -2.65 -9.27
C ASN A 133 -20.40 -3.55 -8.33
N THR A 134 -19.15 -3.81 -8.70
CA THR A 134 -18.25 -4.72 -7.99
C THR A 134 -17.37 -4.00 -6.99
N ARG A 135 -17.09 -2.71 -7.24
CA ARG A 135 -16.15 -1.90 -6.44
C ARG A 135 -16.51 -1.90 -4.96
N ASP A 136 -17.75 -1.58 -4.60
CA ASP A 136 -18.13 -1.41 -3.20
C ASP A 136 -18.07 -2.72 -2.42
N ALA A 137 -18.46 -3.82 -3.05
CA ALA A 137 -18.34 -5.14 -2.45
C ALA A 137 -16.88 -5.56 -2.27
N PHE A 138 -16.03 -5.33 -3.28
CA PHE A 138 -14.61 -5.64 -3.22
C PHE A 138 -13.89 -4.81 -2.14
N MET A 139 -14.15 -3.51 -2.11
CA MET A 139 -13.53 -2.60 -1.13
C MET A 139 -13.92 -2.97 0.31
N ARG A 140 -15.17 -3.35 0.56
CA ARG A 140 -15.62 -3.74 1.91
C ARG A 140 -15.13 -5.12 2.33
N ASN A 141 -15.16 -6.11 1.44
CA ASN A 141 -14.97 -7.51 1.82
C ASN A 141 -13.52 -7.99 1.62
N VAL A 142 -12.79 -7.38 0.68
CA VAL A 142 -11.44 -7.80 0.32
C VAL A 142 -10.39 -6.76 0.71
N MET A 143 -10.62 -5.49 0.35
CA MET A 143 -9.61 -4.46 0.64
C MET A 143 -9.45 -4.19 2.13
N ARG A 144 -10.52 -4.11 2.91
CA ARG A 144 -10.44 -3.83 4.36
C ARG A 144 -9.67 -4.88 5.15
N THR A 145 -9.50 -6.09 4.61
CA THR A 145 -8.73 -7.15 5.27
C THR A 145 -7.21 -7.08 4.97
N GLN A 146 -6.79 -6.15 4.12
CA GLN A 146 -5.39 -6.05 3.75
C GLN A 146 -4.57 -5.26 4.78
N ASN A 147 -3.35 -5.73 5.04
CA ASN A 147 -2.43 -5.16 6.03
C ASN A 147 -1.99 -3.72 5.73
N PHE A 148 -2.08 -3.28 4.48
CA PHE A 148 -1.71 -1.92 4.07
C PHE A 148 -2.89 -0.93 4.07
N VAL A 149 -4.07 -1.34 4.55
CA VAL A 149 -5.26 -0.46 4.68
C VAL A 149 -5.35 0.15 6.07
N GLU A 150 -5.09 -0.65 7.09
CA GLU A 150 -4.94 -0.19 8.47
C GLU A 150 -3.53 -0.57 8.92
N TYR A 151 -2.67 0.43 9.12
CA TYR A 151 -1.23 0.24 9.40
C TYR A 151 -0.78 0.99 10.67
N PRO A 152 -1.36 0.68 11.86
CA PRO A 152 -1.06 1.39 13.09
C PRO A 152 0.43 1.34 13.47
N CYS A 153 1.11 0.25 13.17
CA CYS A 153 2.54 0.08 13.42
C CYS A 153 3.40 1.07 12.62
N VAL A 154 3.04 1.33 11.36
CA VAL A 154 3.75 2.32 10.52
C VAL A 154 3.55 3.74 11.08
N LEU A 155 2.33 4.09 11.50
CA LEU A 155 2.03 5.38 12.12
C LEU A 155 2.76 5.55 13.45
N GLU A 156 2.90 4.50 14.25
CA GLU A 156 3.69 4.51 15.47
C GLU A 156 5.18 4.74 15.16
N MET A 157 5.74 4.03 14.19
CA MET A 157 7.13 4.22 13.76
C MET A 157 7.41 5.65 13.28
N LEU A 158 6.47 6.31 12.62
CA LEU A 158 6.61 7.73 12.23
C LEU A 158 6.71 8.64 13.47
N ARG A 159 5.77 8.52 14.42
CA ARG A 159 5.77 9.32 15.65
C ARG A 159 7.04 9.11 16.50
N GLU A 160 7.46 7.87 16.62
CA GLU A 160 8.71 7.55 17.35
C GLU A 160 9.93 8.11 16.65
N SER A 161 9.96 8.12 15.31
CA SER A 161 11.06 8.69 14.54
C SER A 161 11.17 10.20 14.74
N GLU A 162 10.05 10.90 14.82
CA GLU A 162 10.00 12.33 15.15
C GLU A 162 10.56 12.59 16.55
N LYS A 163 10.12 11.80 17.54
CA LYS A 163 10.63 11.89 18.90
C LYS A 163 12.14 11.60 19.00
N MET A 164 12.62 10.55 18.31
CA MET A 164 14.04 10.23 18.25
C MET A 164 14.85 11.42 17.69
N PHE A 165 14.33 12.09 16.67
CA PHE A 165 14.99 13.26 16.09
C PHE A 165 15.06 14.43 17.09
N GLU A 166 13.96 14.72 17.81
CA GLU A 166 13.91 15.74 18.86
C GLU A 166 14.90 15.44 20.00
N ASP A 167 14.92 14.18 20.47
CA ASP A 167 15.83 13.73 21.53
C ASP A 167 17.30 13.93 21.12
N ILE A 168 17.66 13.57 19.87
CA ILE A 168 19.03 13.75 19.36
C ILE A 168 19.40 15.25 19.28
N GLN A 169 18.48 16.11 18.81
CA GLN A 169 18.75 17.56 18.75
C GLN A 169 18.85 18.20 20.15
N GLY A 170 18.07 17.70 21.11
CA GLY A 170 18.12 18.18 22.49
C GLY A 170 19.45 17.91 23.19
N MET A 171 20.20 16.89 22.76
CA MET A 171 21.51 16.55 23.30
C MET A 171 22.68 17.42 22.77
N GLU A 172 22.45 18.12 21.65
CA GLU A 172 23.48 19.03 21.09
C GLU A 172 23.59 20.35 21.86
N ARG A 173 22.58 20.69 22.67
CA ARG A 173 22.53 21.92 23.47
C ARG A 173 23.10 21.68 24.85
#